data_d7879487d8c44269221d0948ecdaceb5
#
_entry.id   d7879487d8c44269221d0948ecdaceb5
#
_cell.length_a   1.000
_cell.length_b   1.000
_cell.length_c   1.000
_cell.angle_alpha   90.00
_cell.angle_beta   90.00
_cell.angle_gamma   90.00
#
_symmetry.space_group_name_H-M   'P 1'
#
loop_
_entity.id
_entity.type
_entity.pdbx_description
1 polymer ?
#
loop_
_entity_poly.entity_id
_entity_poly.type
_entity_poly.pdbx_seq_one_letter_code
_entity_poly.pdbx_strand_id
1 'polypeptide(L)'
;MKNLVLALAASVTILSGSVVAEGADWRNRMAHQRGVEAIIWAMPAVSMMALRDANFSLGGGYNTIYYLTKPPTALQEAITPNNQTPYVTIHLNTRKGPVVLDIPAASRRTAIFGSATDVWQVPVTDIGPAGLDKGKGGKYLFLPPGYDGKTPKGVLPVQLELFDVFIALRLIPLGDTSFGEAGEYAKKIKAYPLSKADKSPAGEYIDMAGKHLPTLPTYDMDFFVKIAQLIDAEPLLERDKVMGGMLASIGIEKGKAFKPDAALKKALSRAVKDAHAYLEYMFETPGYSTEVYWKGTKWLAIRQPSKDGFVYDEGDTLLLDERGSLFHWVTFIPRRLGRASAYVLAMRDAKGKLLSGKGTYKLRVPAKVPARNFWSVIAYSKKTKAFIYNDIKRVGLSSYDKSSLKVNNDGTIDIYFAKTVPKGQESNWIPTAGEDFFLLFRLYGPEEPYFDKSFKLPDVMRVH
;
A
#
# COMPACT_ATOMS: atom_id res chain seq x y z
N MET A 1 37.86 63.09 -4.98
CA MET A 1 38.14 61.70 -4.56
C MET A 1 37.12 61.09 -3.58
N LYS A 2 36.56 61.86 -2.61
CA LYS A 2 35.56 61.31 -1.64
C LYS A 2 34.25 60.86 -2.29
N ASN A 3 33.75 61.50 -3.34
CA ASN A 3 32.48 61.12 -4.00
C ASN A 3 32.62 59.94 -4.91
N LEU A 4 33.81 59.60 -5.40
CA LEU A 4 34.06 58.44 -6.24
C LEU A 4 34.11 57.15 -5.41
N VAL A 5 34.61 57.23 -4.16
CA VAL A 5 34.70 56.08 -3.27
C VAL A 5 33.30 55.67 -2.73
N LEU A 6 32.40 56.67 -2.48
CA LEU A 6 31.03 56.36 -2.08
C LEU A 6 30.20 55.70 -3.20
N ALA A 7 30.38 56.11 -4.45
CA ALA A 7 29.68 55.52 -5.60
C ALA A 7 30.13 54.07 -5.86
N LEU A 8 31.42 53.75 -5.67
CA LEU A 8 31.94 52.41 -5.82
C LEU A 8 31.45 51.46 -4.69
N ALA A 9 31.40 51.98 -3.44
CA ALA A 9 30.91 51.21 -2.31
C ALA A 9 29.40 50.86 -2.45
N ALA A 10 28.58 51.84 -2.89
CA ALA A 10 27.16 51.63 -3.13
C ALA A 10 26.90 50.64 -4.30
N SER A 11 27.69 50.74 -5.37
CA SER A 11 27.55 49.80 -6.53
C SER A 11 27.94 48.35 -6.18
N VAL A 12 28.97 48.15 -5.37
CA VAL A 12 29.40 46.84 -4.92
C VAL A 12 28.36 46.20 -3.96
N THR A 13 27.74 47.02 -3.10
CA THR A 13 26.72 46.54 -2.17
C THR A 13 25.42 46.15 -2.89
N ILE A 14 25.01 46.87 -3.93
CA ILE A 14 23.83 46.54 -4.76
C ILE A 14 24.08 45.31 -5.59
N LEU A 15 25.25 45.12 -6.19
CA LEU A 15 25.61 43.92 -6.97
C LEU A 15 25.68 42.67 -6.08
N SER A 16 26.27 42.77 -4.87
CA SER A 16 26.29 41.64 -3.94
C SER A 16 24.91 41.29 -3.41
N GLY A 17 24.03 42.25 -3.16
CA GLY A 17 22.65 42.01 -2.75
C GLY A 17 21.82 41.33 -3.83
N SER A 18 21.98 41.69 -5.10
CA SER A 18 21.26 41.06 -6.20
C SER A 18 21.72 39.59 -6.43
N VAL A 19 23.00 39.33 -6.40
CA VAL A 19 23.54 37.95 -6.55
C VAL A 19 23.12 37.05 -5.38
N VAL A 20 23.09 37.55 -4.17
CA VAL A 20 22.61 36.79 -2.99
C VAL A 20 21.11 36.49 -3.07
N ALA A 21 20.30 37.47 -3.51
CA ALA A 21 18.86 37.28 -3.68
C ALA A 21 18.56 36.29 -4.81
N GLU A 22 19.27 36.36 -5.93
CA GLU A 22 19.16 35.41 -7.04
C GLU A 22 19.61 34.02 -6.63
N GLY A 23 20.71 33.88 -5.90
CA GLY A 23 21.19 32.62 -5.36
C GLY A 23 20.20 31.96 -4.39
N ALA A 24 19.49 32.73 -3.57
CA ALA A 24 18.45 32.26 -2.68
C ALA A 24 17.23 31.72 -3.47
N ASP A 25 16.83 32.39 -4.56
CA ASP A 25 15.73 31.93 -5.41
C ASP A 25 16.07 30.60 -6.09
N TRP A 26 17.27 30.43 -6.65
CA TRP A 26 17.73 29.17 -7.23
C TRP A 26 17.76 28.02 -6.22
N ARG A 27 18.25 28.27 -4.99
CA ARG A 27 18.22 27.24 -3.93
C ARG A 27 16.80 26.78 -3.62
N ASN A 28 15.86 27.71 -3.51
CA ASN A 28 14.47 27.41 -3.22
C ASN A 28 13.80 26.62 -4.36
N ARG A 29 14.09 26.98 -5.62
CA ARG A 29 13.59 26.26 -6.81
C ARG A 29 14.16 24.84 -6.83
N MET A 30 15.45 24.67 -6.62
CA MET A 30 16.08 23.35 -6.57
C MET A 30 15.56 22.52 -5.40
N ALA A 31 15.39 23.12 -4.21
CA ALA A 31 14.81 22.42 -3.07
C ALA A 31 13.38 21.92 -3.35
N HIS A 32 12.55 22.74 -4.00
CA HIS A 32 11.22 22.34 -4.44
C HIS A 32 11.27 21.14 -5.39
N GLN A 33 12.07 21.17 -6.45
CA GLN A 33 12.21 20.07 -7.41
C GLN A 33 12.70 18.79 -6.70
N ARG A 34 13.78 18.89 -5.88
CA ARG A 34 14.28 17.75 -5.10
C ARG A 34 13.22 17.17 -4.18
N GLY A 35 12.39 18.05 -3.59
CA GLY A 35 11.28 17.65 -2.73
C GLY A 35 10.20 16.86 -3.47
N VAL A 36 9.82 17.27 -4.70
CA VAL A 36 8.85 16.53 -5.51
C VAL A 36 9.37 15.13 -5.83
N GLU A 37 10.60 15.04 -6.35
CA GLU A 37 11.22 13.74 -6.69
C GLU A 37 11.39 12.84 -5.45
N ALA A 38 11.77 13.43 -4.30
CA ALA A 38 11.94 12.68 -3.05
C ALA A 38 10.63 12.04 -2.58
N ILE A 39 9.49 12.72 -2.73
CA ILE A 39 8.18 12.19 -2.34
C ILE A 39 7.76 11.04 -3.25
N ILE A 40 7.90 11.19 -4.58
CA ILE A 40 7.56 10.14 -5.55
C ILE A 40 8.43 8.91 -5.30
N TRP A 41 9.74 9.10 -5.15
CA TRP A 41 10.69 8.04 -4.88
C TRP A 41 10.40 7.29 -3.58
N ALA A 42 10.12 8.02 -2.48
CA ALA A 42 9.95 7.45 -1.15
C ALA A 42 8.53 6.93 -0.88
N MET A 43 7.58 7.11 -1.80
CA MET A 43 6.16 6.75 -1.58
C MET A 43 5.98 5.33 -1.04
N PRO A 44 6.64 4.27 -1.58
CA PRO A 44 6.51 2.91 -1.05
C PRO A 44 6.92 2.81 0.43
N ALA A 45 8.08 3.39 0.76
CA ALA A 45 8.65 3.30 2.10
C ALA A 45 7.86 4.13 3.12
N VAL A 46 7.44 5.35 2.76
CA VAL A 46 6.67 6.22 3.65
C VAL A 46 5.29 5.63 3.93
N SER A 47 4.62 5.02 2.95
CA SER A 47 3.33 4.35 3.19
C SER A 47 3.50 3.13 4.11
N MET A 48 4.61 2.38 3.99
CA MET A 48 4.92 1.27 4.90
C MET A 48 5.23 1.76 6.32
N MET A 49 5.97 2.85 6.46
CA MET A 49 6.25 3.46 7.77
C MET A 49 4.97 3.99 8.43
N ALA A 50 4.04 4.58 7.67
CA ALA A 50 2.75 5.02 8.19
C ALA A 50 1.93 3.84 8.75
N LEU A 51 1.90 2.71 8.03
CA LEU A 51 1.26 1.49 8.51
C LEU A 51 1.92 0.93 9.78
N ARG A 52 3.26 0.93 9.85
CA ARG A 52 4.02 0.54 11.04
C ARG A 52 3.67 1.40 12.24
N ASP A 53 3.72 2.71 12.07
CA ASP A 53 3.49 3.68 13.14
C ASP A 53 2.05 3.59 13.66
N ALA A 54 1.07 3.35 12.77
CA ALA A 54 -0.31 3.10 13.16
C ALA A 54 -0.46 1.81 13.98
N ASN A 55 0.19 0.71 13.57
CA ASN A 55 0.20 -0.52 14.36
C ASN A 55 0.83 -0.29 15.74
N PHE A 56 1.98 0.38 15.81
CA PHE A 56 2.68 0.66 17.07
C PHE A 56 1.88 1.59 18.00
N SER A 57 1.03 2.46 17.46
CA SER A 57 0.14 3.32 18.26
C SER A 57 -0.88 2.54 19.07
N LEU A 58 -1.16 1.29 18.75
CA LEU A 58 -2.02 0.40 19.53
C LEU A 58 -1.33 -0.22 20.76
N GLY A 59 -0.07 0.09 21.00
CA GLY A 59 0.84 -0.60 21.90
C GLY A 59 1.64 -1.68 21.16
N GLY A 60 2.62 -2.29 21.79
CA GLY A 60 3.52 -3.25 21.14
C GLY A 60 4.61 -2.57 20.34
N GLY A 61 5.17 -3.27 19.35
CA GLY A 61 6.30 -2.80 18.55
C GLY A 61 6.77 -3.85 17.54
N TYR A 62 8.07 -3.88 17.28
CA TYR A 62 8.65 -4.96 16.48
C TYR A 62 8.41 -6.33 17.12
N ASN A 63 8.10 -7.33 16.30
CA ASN A 63 7.75 -8.71 16.64
C ASN A 63 6.36 -8.89 17.28
N THR A 64 5.57 -7.85 17.47
CA THR A 64 4.17 -7.96 17.88
C THR A 64 3.32 -8.43 16.70
N ILE A 65 2.41 -9.38 16.96
CA ILE A 65 1.47 -9.92 15.99
C ILE A 65 0.16 -9.11 16.07
N TYR A 66 -0.08 -8.25 15.09
CA TYR A 66 -1.31 -7.51 14.94
C TYR A 66 -2.26 -8.32 14.06
N TYR A 67 -3.48 -8.58 14.49
CA TYR A 67 -4.41 -9.44 13.79
C TYR A 67 -5.86 -8.93 13.88
N LEU A 68 -6.77 -9.56 13.15
CA LEU A 68 -8.18 -9.18 13.09
C LEU A 68 -9.08 -10.37 13.43
N THR A 69 -9.96 -10.20 14.44
CA THR A 69 -11.04 -11.15 14.76
C THR A 69 -12.38 -10.75 14.14
N LYS A 70 -12.50 -9.52 13.61
CA LYS A 70 -13.69 -9.02 12.90
C LYS A 70 -13.26 -8.38 11.59
N PRO A 71 -14.14 -8.40 10.56
CA PRO A 71 -13.85 -7.72 9.31
C PRO A 71 -13.47 -6.25 9.53
N PRO A 72 -12.45 -5.73 8.85
CA PRO A 72 -12.08 -4.32 8.95
C PRO A 72 -13.23 -3.45 8.41
N THR A 73 -13.37 -2.31 9.03
CA THR A 73 -14.31 -1.25 8.66
C THR A 73 -13.55 -0.01 8.22
N ALA A 74 -14.24 1.11 7.98
CA ALA A 74 -13.58 2.37 7.70
C ALA A 74 -12.70 2.90 8.87
N LEU A 75 -12.82 2.35 10.08
CA LEU A 75 -11.93 2.66 11.20
C LEU A 75 -10.47 2.22 10.95
N GLN A 76 -10.27 1.16 10.16
CA GLN A 76 -8.97 0.76 9.67
C GLN A 76 -8.73 1.48 8.33
N GLU A 77 -8.18 2.68 8.40
CA GLU A 77 -7.94 3.59 7.28
C GLU A 77 -6.77 3.10 6.40
N ALA A 78 -6.77 1.81 6.06
CA ALA A 78 -5.74 1.23 5.21
C ALA A 78 -5.99 1.55 3.73
N ILE A 79 -4.90 1.60 2.94
CA ILE A 79 -4.99 1.78 1.49
C ILE A 79 -5.59 0.51 0.85
N THR A 80 -6.70 0.65 0.16
CA THR A 80 -7.45 -0.40 -0.56
C THR A 80 -7.58 -1.74 0.19
N PRO A 81 -8.03 -1.75 1.46
CA PRO A 81 -8.09 -2.96 2.25
C PRO A 81 -9.16 -3.92 1.72
N ASN A 82 -9.10 -5.18 2.15
CA ASN A 82 -10.12 -6.19 1.91
C ASN A 82 -10.83 -6.54 3.23
N ASN A 83 -12.12 -6.79 3.18
CA ASN A 83 -12.93 -7.14 4.36
C ASN A 83 -13.40 -8.61 4.40
N GLN A 84 -12.90 -9.46 3.49
CA GLN A 84 -13.36 -10.84 3.35
C GLN A 84 -12.53 -11.86 4.14
N THR A 85 -11.29 -11.53 4.49
CA THR A 85 -10.37 -12.44 5.17
C THR A 85 -9.61 -11.71 6.28
N PRO A 86 -9.35 -12.37 7.44
CA PRO A 86 -8.50 -11.79 8.48
C PRO A 86 -7.08 -11.52 7.98
N TYR A 87 -6.55 -10.36 8.34
CA TYR A 87 -5.15 -10.02 8.16
C TYR A 87 -4.36 -10.25 9.43
N VAL A 88 -3.10 -10.63 9.24
CA VAL A 88 -2.05 -10.53 10.26
C VAL A 88 -0.96 -9.64 9.70
N THR A 89 -0.54 -8.64 10.46
CA THR A 89 0.59 -7.77 10.12
C THR A 89 1.63 -7.84 11.24
N ILE A 90 2.91 -7.92 10.86
CA ILE A 90 4.03 -8.01 11.80
C ILE A 90 5.17 -7.15 11.23
N HIS A 91 5.77 -6.33 12.06
CA HIS A 91 6.97 -5.58 11.70
C HIS A 91 8.17 -6.20 12.39
N LEU A 92 9.19 -6.56 11.61
CA LEU A 92 10.46 -7.08 12.13
C LEU A 92 11.56 -6.06 11.85
N ASN A 93 12.57 -6.02 12.71
CA ASN A 93 13.80 -5.25 12.46
C ASN A 93 15.01 -6.08 12.84
N THR A 94 15.89 -6.26 11.89
CA THR A 94 17.09 -7.13 12.03
C THR A 94 18.36 -6.37 12.40
N ARG A 95 18.33 -5.07 12.65
CA ARG A 95 19.51 -4.26 12.99
C ARG A 95 20.28 -4.77 14.21
N LYS A 96 19.58 -5.39 15.17
CA LYS A 96 20.17 -5.96 16.39
C LYS A 96 20.52 -7.46 16.25
N GLY A 97 20.41 -8.02 15.05
CA GLY A 97 20.66 -9.42 14.75
C GLY A 97 19.47 -10.14 14.12
N PRO A 98 19.62 -11.42 13.75
CA PRO A 98 18.61 -12.20 13.08
C PRO A 98 17.31 -12.33 13.88
N VAL A 99 16.18 -12.37 13.15
CA VAL A 99 14.82 -12.51 13.73
C VAL A 99 14.16 -13.75 13.17
N VAL A 100 13.57 -14.54 14.06
CA VAL A 100 12.77 -15.73 13.72
C VAL A 100 11.30 -15.33 13.60
N LEU A 101 10.66 -15.76 12.52
CA LEU A 101 9.20 -15.79 12.35
C LEU A 101 8.77 -17.26 12.28
N ASP A 102 8.08 -17.74 13.33
CA ASP A 102 7.60 -19.10 13.43
C ASP A 102 6.15 -19.16 12.94
N ILE A 103 5.93 -19.80 11.81
CA ILE A 103 4.64 -19.92 11.14
C ILE A 103 4.10 -21.34 11.37
N PRO A 104 2.89 -21.49 11.94
CA PRO A 104 2.24 -22.80 12.07
C PRO A 104 1.86 -23.35 10.69
N ALA A 105 1.78 -24.69 10.57
CA ALA A 105 1.19 -25.31 9.40
C ALA A 105 -0.26 -24.87 9.21
N ALA A 106 -0.75 -24.85 7.97
CA ALA A 106 -2.18 -24.70 7.72
C ALA A 106 -2.96 -25.81 8.45
N SER A 107 -4.16 -25.48 8.93
CA SER A 107 -5.05 -26.45 9.56
C SER A 107 -6.19 -26.84 8.62
N ARG A 108 -7.02 -27.79 9.05
CA ARG A 108 -8.27 -28.14 8.33
C ARG A 108 -9.28 -26.99 8.31
N ARG A 109 -9.15 -26.02 9.22
CA ARG A 109 -10.08 -24.88 9.41
C ARG A 109 -9.52 -23.55 8.92
N THR A 110 -8.19 -23.41 8.79
CA THR A 110 -7.56 -22.13 8.43
C THR A 110 -6.33 -22.37 7.57
N ALA A 111 -6.33 -21.81 6.36
CA ALA A 111 -5.14 -21.71 5.54
C ALA A 111 -4.39 -20.40 5.83
N ILE A 112 -3.07 -20.41 5.63
CA ILE A 112 -2.20 -19.27 5.82
C ILE A 112 -1.43 -19.02 4.53
N PHE A 113 -1.43 -17.78 4.07
CA PHE A 113 -0.51 -17.36 3.02
C PHE A 113 -0.26 -15.85 3.09
N GLY A 114 0.83 -15.41 2.53
CA GLY A 114 1.19 -14.02 2.41
C GLY A 114 2.63 -13.85 1.97
N SER A 115 3.18 -12.68 2.25
CA SER A 115 4.55 -12.34 1.87
C SER A 115 5.24 -11.54 2.96
N ALA A 116 6.56 -11.63 2.98
CA ALA A 116 7.43 -10.68 3.65
C ALA A 116 7.96 -9.70 2.61
N THR A 117 7.94 -8.42 2.91
CA THR A 117 8.51 -7.35 2.08
C THR A 117 9.53 -6.56 2.88
N ASP A 118 10.47 -5.93 2.19
CA ASP A 118 11.31 -4.90 2.81
C ASP A 118 10.51 -3.59 3.02
N VAL A 119 11.17 -2.55 3.51
CA VAL A 119 10.55 -1.23 3.72
C VAL A 119 10.09 -0.58 2.41
N TRP A 120 10.68 -0.93 1.27
CA TRP A 120 10.27 -0.46 -0.07
C TRP A 120 9.10 -1.25 -0.65
N GLN A 121 8.52 -2.16 0.14
CA GLN A 121 7.46 -3.08 -0.27
C GLN A 121 7.90 -4.07 -1.38
N VAL A 122 9.21 -4.29 -1.51
CA VAL A 122 9.76 -5.33 -2.38
C VAL A 122 9.62 -6.69 -1.69
N PRO A 123 8.95 -7.68 -2.31
CA PRO A 123 8.81 -9.00 -1.71
C PRO A 123 10.16 -9.73 -1.57
N VAL A 124 10.55 -10.03 -0.34
CA VAL A 124 11.79 -10.78 -0.04
C VAL A 124 11.55 -12.29 0.02
N THR A 125 10.36 -12.71 0.46
CA THR A 125 9.93 -14.12 0.41
C THR A 125 8.42 -14.23 0.51
N ASP A 126 7.86 -15.30 -0.06
CA ASP A 126 6.48 -15.70 0.20
C ASP A 126 6.40 -16.64 1.40
N ILE A 127 5.21 -16.71 2.03
CA ILE A 127 4.87 -17.56 3.17
C ILE A 127 3.62 -18.36 2.80
N GLY A 128 3.58 -19.63 3.16
CA GLY A 128 2.49 -20.53 2.80
C GLY A 128 2.76 -21.33 1.53
N PRO A 129 1.74 -21.75 0.75
CA PRO A 129 1.91 -22.71 -0.35
C PRO A 129 2.92 -22.30 -1.42
N ALA A 130 3.10 -21.00 -1.67
CA ALA A 130 4.09 -20.47 -2.61
C ALA A 130 5.43 -20.14 -1.94
N GLY A 131 5.50 -20.20 -0.61
CA GLY A 131 6.68 -19.86 0.18
C GLY A 131 7.69 -21.00 0.34
N LEU A 132 8.76 -20.70 1.05
CA LEU A 132 9.80 -21.67 1.39
C LEU A 132 9.26 -22.84 2.23
N ASP A 133 8.26 -22.61 3.05
CA ASP A 133 7.58 -23.59 3.90
C ASP A 133 6.60 -24.50 3.11
N LYS A 134 6.28 -24.16 1.87
CA LYS A 134 5.32 -24.92 1.00
C LYS A 134 3.99 -25.21 1.70
N GLY A 135 3.54 -24.29 2.58
CA GLY A 135 2.32 -24.40 3.37
C GLY A 135 2.40 -25.37 4.55
N LYS A 136 3.56 -25.92 4.85
CA LYS A 136 3.77 -26.85 5.97
C LYS A 136 4.10 -26.11 7.28
N GLY A 137 4.21 -24.79 7.23
CA GLY A 137 4.74 -24.00 8.32
C GLY A 137 6.25 -24.15 8.48
N GLY A 138 6.83 -23.39 9.39
CA GLY A 138 8.26 -23.44 9.64
C GLY A 138 8.81 -22.15 10.23
N LYS A 139 10.08 -22.19 10.60
CA LYS A 139 10.79 -21.07 11.19
C LYS A 139 11.56 -20.31 10.11
N TYR A 140 11.00 -19.22 9.61
CA TYR A 140 11.74 -18.29 8.76
C TYR A 140 12.76 -17.53 9.60
N LEU A 141 14.00 -17.46 9.12
CA LEU A 141 15.08 -16.73 9.77
C LEU A 141 15.51 -15.57 8.90
N PHE A 142 15.08 -14.36 9.26
CA PHE A 142 15.48 -13.14 8.57
C PHE A 142 16.87 -12.71 9.04
N LEU A 143 17.82 -12.69 8.09
CA LEU A 143 19.22 -12.37 8.32
C LEU A 143 19.50 -10.92 7.93
N PRO A 144 20.13 -10.11 8.79
CA PRO A 144 20.43 -8.71 8.47
C PRO A 144 21.42 -8.59 7.29
N PRO A 145 21.52 -7.41 6.68
CA PRO A 145 22.52 -7.14 5.65
C PRO A 145 23.92 -7.53 6.11
N GLY A 146 24.65 -8.25 5.24
CA GLY A 146 26.03 -8.67 5.50
C GLY A 146 26.20 -9.70 6.62
N TYR A 147 25.15 -10.42 7.02
CA TYR A 147 25.24 -11.45 8.05
C TYR A 147 26.10 -12.64 7.59
N ASP A 148 27.15 -12.94 8.33
CA ASP A 148 28.10 -14.04 8.10
C ASP A 148 28.09 -15.11 9.22
N GLY A 149 27.17 -14.96 10.19
CA GLY A 149 27.04 -15.86 11.31
C GLY A 149 26.44 -17.22 10.96
N LYS A 150 26.49 -18.16 11.91
CA LYS A 150 25.95 -19.52 11.71
C LYS A 150 24.44 -19.51 11.64
N THR A 151 23.89 -20.17 10.62
CA THR A 151 22.47 -20.45 10.50
C THR A 151 22.11 -21.77 11.20
N PRO A 152 21.20 -21.80 12.17
CA PRO A 152 20.76 -23.03 12.83
C PRO A 152 20.17 -24.04 11.84
N LYS A 153 20.25 -25.32 12.16
CA LYS A 153 19.55 -26.36 11.36
C LYS A 153 18.04 -26.24 11.54
N GLY A 154 17.29 -26.56 10.48
CA GLY A 154 15.82 -26.62 10.53
C GLY A 154 15.10 -25.27 10.45
N VAL A 155 15.82 -24.20 10.10
CA VAL A 155 15.22 -22.90 9.76
C VAL A 155 15.20 -22.67 8.24
N LEU A 156 14.37 -21.72 7.81
CA LEU A 156 14.26 -21.26 6.42
C LEU A 156 14.93 -19.89 6.33
N PRO A 157 16.21 -19.80 5.90
CA PRO A 157 16.93 -18.54 5.91
C PRO A 157 16.45 -17.60 4.79
N VAL A 158 16.33 -16.32 5.14
CA VAL A 158 15.99 -15.22 4.21
C VAL A 158 17.03 -14.13 4.39
N GLN A 159 17.94 -13.96 3.43
CA GLN A 159 18.93 -12.90 3.45
C GLN A 159 18.29 -11.57 3.04
N LEU A 160 18.57 -10.53 3.80
CA LEU A 160 18.04 -9.19 3.57
C LEU A 160 19.15 -8.23 3.09
N GLU A 161 18.73 -7.20 2.35
CA GLU A 161 19.55 -6.04 2.00
C GLU A 161 19.24 -4.82 2.89
N LEU A 162 18.12 -4.86 3.61
CA LEU A 162 17.63 -3.81 4.52
C LEU A 162 17.27 -4.42 5.87
N PHE A 163 17.11 -3.57 6.90
CA PHE A 163 16.85 -4.06 8.26
C PHE A 163 15.38 -4.29 8.55
N ASP A 164 14.49 -3.41 8.04
CA ASP A 164 13.06 -3.48 8.30
C ASP A 164 12.36 -4.46 7.34
N VAL A 165 11.53 -5.33 7.92
CA VAL A 165 10.70 -6.29 7.18
C VAL A 165 9.26 -6.15 7.64
N PHE A 166 8.37 -6.07 6.69
CA PHE A 166 6.93 -6.13 6.90
C PHE A 166 6.38 -7.48 6.47
N ILE A 167 5.65 -8.12 7.37
CA ILE A 167 4.96 -9.38 7.11
C ILE A 167 3.48 -9.09 7.01
N ALA A 168 2.86 -9.48 5.91
CA ALA A 168 1.41 -9.46 5.81
C ALA A 168 0.89 -10.84 5.41
N LEU A 169 0.07 -11.42 6.26
CA LEU A 169 -0.54 -12.72 6.05
C LEU A 169 -2.06 -12.60 5.96
N ARG A 170 -2.66 -13.51 5.23
CA ARG A 170 -4.09 -13.77 5.21
C ARG A 170 -4.36 -15.10 5.90
N LEU A 171 -5.31 -15.09 6.79
CA LEU A 171 -5.86 -16.29 7.39
C LEU A 171 -7.19 -16.61 6.70
N ILE A 172 -7.21 -17.66 5.89
CA ILE A 172 -8.38 -17.99 5.08
C ILE A 172 -9.26 -18.96 5.85
N PRO A 173 -10.49 -18.59 6.20
CA PRO A 173 -11.46 -19.51 6.75
C PRO A 173 -11.76 -20.66 5.77
N LEU A 174 -11.75 -21.89 6.23
CA LEU A 174 -12.07 -23.10 5.45
C LEU A 174 -13.32 -23.79 6.05
N GLY A 175 -14.15 -24.34 5.18
CA GLY A 175 -15.40 -24.99 5.56
C GLY A 175 -16.36 -24.03 6.25
N ASP A 176 -16.80 -24.38 7.45
CA ASP A 176 -17.71 -23.62 8.32
C ASP A 176 -17.00 -22.66 9.28
N THR A 177 -15.69 -22.48 9.13
CA THR A 177 -14.89 -21.62 10.00
C THR A 177 -15.29 -20.16 9.82
N SER A 178 -15.63 -19.49 10.89
CA SER A 178 -15.94 -18.05 10.90
C SER A 178 -14.68 -17.19 10.70
N PHE A 179 -14.90 -15.92 10.32
CA PHE A 179 -13.82 -14.92 10.24
C PHE A 179 -13.05 -14.81 11.55
N GLY A 180 -13.77 -14.78 12.69
CA GLY A 180 -13.17 -14.63 14.02
C GLY A 180 -12.31 -15.83 14.41
N GLU A 181 -12.80 -17.05 14.20
CA GLU A 181 -12.04 -18.28 14.48
C GLU A 181 -10.76 -18.36 13.63
N ALA A 182 -10.85 -18.00 12.35
CA ALA A 182 -9.66 -17.91 11.51
C ALA A 182 -8.69 -16.82 12.02
N GLY A 183 -9.21 -15.67 12.47
CA GLY A 183 -8.41 -14.59 13.05
C GLY A 183 -7.65 -15.04 14.30
N GLU A 184 -8.30 -15.76 15.20
CA GLU A 184 -7.68 -16.31 16.42
C GLU A 184 -6.51 -17.27 16.14
N TYR A 185 -6.44 -17.85 14.94
CA TYR A 185 -5.31 -18.69 14.53
C TYR A 185 -3.98 -17.92 14.51
N ALA A 186 -4.02 -16.59 14.41
CA ALA A 186 -2.84 -15.72 14.52
C ALA A 186 -2.03 -15.94 15.80
N LYS A 187 -2.69 -16.34 16.91
CA LYS A 187 -2.04 -16.60 18.20
C LYS A 187 -1.07 -17.79 18.20
N LYS A 188 -1.01 -18.56 17.12
CA LYS A 188 -0.02 -19.61 16.88
C LYS A 188 1.25 -19.11 16.20
N ILE A 189 1.22 -17.92 15.61
CA ILE A 189 2.39 -17.28 14.97
C ILE A 189 3.24 -16.67 16.08
N LYS A 190 4.57 -16.77 15.95
CA LYS A 190 5.51 -16.13 16.87
C LYS A 190 6.59 -15.39 16.10
N ALA A 191 7.01 -14.25 16.62
CA ALA A 191 8.16 -13.52 16.11
C ALA A 191 9.09 -13.12 17.26
N TYR A 192 10.39 -13.39 17.12
CA TYR A 192 11.35 -13.14 18.19
C TYR A 192 12.79 -13.08 17.67
N PRO A 193 13.70 -12.32 18.35
CA PRO A 193 15.12 -12.35 18.02
C PRO A 193 15.72 -13.76 18.17
N LEU A 194 16.59 -14.17 17.24
CA LEU A 194 17.27 -15.48 17.31
C LEU A 194 17.96 -15.71 18.66
N SER A 195 18.54 -14.67 19.25
CA SER A 195 19.19 -14.73 20.57
C SER A 195 18.27 -15.15 21.73
N LYS A 196 16.94 -15.16 21.51
CA LYS A 196 15.94 -15.60 22.49
C LYS A 196 15.32 -16.96 22.14
N ALA A 197 15.77 -17.62 21.09
CA ALA A 197 15.16 -18.85 20.58
C ALA A 197 15.10 -19.99 21.64
N ASP A 198 16.15 -20.16 22.43
CA ASP A 198 16.22 -21.20 23.46
C ASP A 198 15.20 -21.03 24.62
N LYS A 199 14.68 -19.82 24.80
CA LYS A 199 13.73 -19.48 25.84
C LYS A 199 12.27 -19.67 25.45
N SER A 200 12.00 -20.15 24.23
CA SER A 200 10.64 -20.30 23.66
C SER A 200 9.73 -19.10 23.97
N PRO A 201 10.09 -17.89 23.54
CA PRO A 201 9.42 -16.67 23.99
C PRO A 201 7.93 -16.71 23.68
N ALA A 202 7.13 -16.17 24.60
CA ALA A 202 5.71 -15.93 24.36
C ALA A 202 5.54 -14.91 23.24
N GLY A 203 4.52 -15.09 22.40
CA GLY A 203 4.14 -14.08 21.41
C GLY A 203 3.41 -12.91 22.07
N GLU A 204 3.54 -11.73 21.49
CA GLU A 204 2.72 -10.56 21.83
C GLU A 204 1.66 -10.38 20.74
N TYR A 205 0.39 -10.21 21.14
CA TYR A 205 -0.75 -10.23 20.22
C TYR A 205 -1.67 -9.05 20.47
N ILE A 206 -2.02 -8.31 19.42
CA ILE A 206 -2.94 -7.17 19.48
C ILE A 206 -4.03 -7.35 18.43
N ASP A 207 -5.28 -7.49 18.88
CA ASP A 207 -6.43 -7.48 17.99
C ASP A 207 -6.76 -6.04 17.59
N MET A 208 -6.74 -5.80 16.28
CA MET A 208 -7.04 -4.50 15.68
C MET A 208 -8.55 -4.28 15.45
N ALA A 209 -9.39 -5.29 15.71
CA ALA A 209 -10.82 -5.19 15.45
C ALA A 209 -11.47 -4.05 16.23
N GLY A 210 -12.19 -3.17 15.52
CA GLY A 210 -12.88 -2.02 16.12
C GLY A 210 -11.98 -0.88 16.61
N LYS A 211 -10.67 -0.97 16.38
CA LYS A 211 -9.72 0.11 16.73
C LYS A 211 -9.52 1.05 15.55
N HIS A 212 -9.34 2.34 15.84
CA HIS A 212 -8.95 3.31 14.81
C HIS A 212 -7.47 3.16 14.46
N LEU A 213 -7.17 3.02 13.18
CA LEU A 213 -5.82 2.83 12.63
C LEU A 213 -5.58 3.79 11.48
N PRO A 214 -4.95 4.94 11.72
CA PRO A 214 -4.60 5.90 10.67
C PRO A 214 -3.33 5.43 9.93
N THR A 215 -3.47 4.48 9.01
CA THR A 215 -2.32 3.91 8.30
C THR A 215 -1.95 4.66 7.03
N LEU A 216 -2.68 5.76 6.72
CA LEU A 216 -2.43 6.53 5.51
C LEU A 216 -1.24 7.47 5.70
N PRO A 217 -0.35 7.61 4.70
CA PRO A 217 0.70 8.63 4.76
C PRO A 217 0.07 10.03 4.73
N THR A 218 0.63 10.96 5.51
CA THR A 218 0.22 12.36 5.48
C THR A 218 1.01 13.12 4.41
N TYR A 219 0.31 13.95 3.63
CA TYR A 219 0.96 14.79 2.62
C TYR A 219 1.24 16.20 3.19
N ASP A 220 2.20 16.25 4.11
CA ASP A 220 2.71 17.46 4.75
C ASP A 220 4.21 17.33 5.04
N MET A 221 4.76 18.16 5.91
CA MET A 221 6.18 18.12 6.27
C MET A 221 6.61 16.84 7.00
N ASP A 222 5.67 16.07 7.59
CA ASP A 222 5.97 14.78 8.20
C ASP A 222 6.48 13.76 7.16
N PHE A 223 6.08 13.90 5.90
CA PHE A 223 6.61 13.07 4.82
C PHE A 223 8.14 13.16 4.73
N PHE A 224 8.71 14.37 4.81
CA PHE A 224 10.17 14.55 4.82
C PHE A 224 10.82 14.09 6.12
N VAL A 225 10.13 14.20 7.24
CA VAL A 225 10.61 13.63 8.51
C VAL A 225 10.72 12.11 8.39
N LYS A 226 9.75 11.44 7.78
CA LYS A 226 9.80 9.99 7.52
C LYS A 226 10.91 9.62 6.54
N ILE A 227 11.13 10.40 5.48
CA ILE A 227 12.28 10.19 4.59
C ILE A 227 13.61 10.30 5.37
N ALA A 228 13.75 11.29 6.23
CA ALA A 228 14.97 11.46 7.05
C ALA A 228 15.16 10.26 8.01
N GLN A 229 14.09 9.78 8.64
CA GLN A 229 14.11 8.58 9.47
C GLN A 229 14.51 7.33 8.67
N LEU A 230 13.99 7.18 7.44
CA LEU A 230 14.33 6.08 6.55
C LEU A 230 15.82 6.08 6.20
N ILE A 231 16.35 7.23 5.78
CA ILE A 231 17.77 7.40 5.41
C ILE A 231 18.70 7.12 6.61
N ASP A 232 18.29 7.51 7.82
CA ASP A 232 19.05 7.21 9.03
C ASP A 232 18.96 5.73 9.41
N ALA A 233 17.78 5.13 9.24
CA ALA A 233 17.51 3.76 9.66
C ALA A 233 18.09 2.70 8.73
N GLU A 234 18.07 2.86 7.43
CA GLU A 234 18.36 1.80 6.46
C GLU A 234 19.69 2.01 5.71
N PRO A 235 20.31 0.95 5.21
CA PRO A 235 21.35 1.09 4.18
C PRO A 235 20.79 1.79 2.94
N LEU A 236 21.55 2.70 2.35
CA LEU A 236 21.22 3.27 1.05
C LEU A 236 21.67 2.27 -0.03
N LEU A 237 20.73 1.75 -0.79
CA LEU A 237 21.01 0.82 -1.87
C LEU A 237 21.74 1.51 -3.03
N GLU A 238 22.52 0.74 -3.81
CA GLU A 238 23.29 1.26 -4.94
C GLU A 238 22.43 2.03 -5.93
N ARG A 239 21.24 1.48 -6.26
CA ARG A 239 20.27 2.10 -7.16
C ARG A 239 19.75 3.46 -6.69
N ASP A 240 19.83 3.76 -5.38
CA ASP A 240 19.27 4.94 -4.74
C ASP A 240 20.32 6.02 -4.41
N LYS A 241 21.61 5.81 -4.74
CA LYS A 241 22.70 6.74 -4.42
C LYS A 241 22.51 8.13 -5.02
N VAL A 242 21.98 8.23 -6.23
CA VAL A 242 21.70 9.51 -6.88
C VAL A 242 20.65 10.28 -6.07
N MET A 243 19.58 9.60 -5.64
CA MET A 243 18.57 10.20 -4.78
C MET A 243 19.16 10.60 -3.42
N GLY A 244 20.06 9.79 -2.85
CA GLY A 244 20.79 10.13 -1.63
C GLY A 244 21.54 11.46 -1.76
N GLY A 245 22.21 11.72 -2.89
CA GLY A 245 22.85 13.02 -3.17
C GLY A 245 21.85 14.16 -3.33
N MET A 246 20.69 13.91 -3.94
CA MET A 246 19.60 14.89 -4.03
C MET A 246 19.05 15.25 -2.64
N LEU A 247 18.81 14.25 -1.79
CA LEU A 247 18.34 14.42 -0.41
C LEU A 247 19.34 15.20 0.45
N ALA A 248 20.64 14.92 0.31
CA ALA A 248 21.70 15.67 1.01
C ALA A 248 21.65 17.17 0.69
N SER A 249 21.33 17.55 -0.57
CA SER A 249 21.21 18.94 -0.98
C SER A 249 20.07 19.71 -0.32
N ILE A 250 19.09 19.01 0.27
CA ILE A 250 17.98 19.57 1.05
C ILE A 250 18.11 19.26 2.55
N GLY A 251 19.30 18.81 3.01
CA GLY A 251 19.61 18.59 4.41
C GLY A 251 19.14 17.26 4.99
N ILE A 252 18.78 16.27 4.16
CA ILE A 252 18.44 14.90 4.59
C ILE A 252 19.65 14.00 4.33
N GLU A 253 20.38 13.68 5.40
CA GLU A 253 21.61 12.90 5.37
C GLU A 253 21.65 11.92 6.54
N LYS A 254 22.26 10.76 6.33
CA LYS A 254 22.44 9.74 7.38
C LYS A 254 23.27 10.29 8.56
N GLY A 255 22.79 10.05 9.78
CA GLY A 255 23.44 10.51 11.01
C GLY A 255 23.27 12.01 11.30
N LYS A 256 22.51 12.75 10.47
CA LYS A 256 22.23 14.17 10.68
C LYS A 256 20.75 14.44 10.96
N ALA A 257 20.48 15.27 11.95
CA ALA A 257 19.11 15.68 12.23
C ALA A 257 18.58 16.59 11.12
N PHE A 258 17.43 16.26 10.52
CA PHE A 258 16.74 17.07 9.54
C PHE A 258 16.12 18.32 10.21
N LYS A 259 16.70 19.50 9.98
CA LYS A 259 16.28 20.78 10.57
C LYS A 259 16.17 21.86 9.50
N PRO A 260 15.13 21.81 8.64
CA PRO A 260 14.95 22.78 7.57
C PRO A 260 14.67 24.18 8.15
N ASP A 261 15.30 25.21 7.58
CA ASP A 261 14.98 26.60 7.87
C ASP A 261 13.61 27.02 7.28
N ALA A 262 13.17 28.23 7.51
CA ALA A 262 11.87 28.73 7.06
C ALA A 262 11.73 28.74 5.52
N ALA A 263 12.79 29.08 4.79
CA ALA A 263 12.80 29.13 3.34
C ALA A 263 12.68 27.71 2.74
N LEU A 264 13.48 26.77 3.25
CA LEU A 264 13.44 25.38 2.87
C LEU A 264 12.08 24.73 3.22
N LYS A 265 11.54 24.97 4.42
CA LYS A 265 10.19 24.51 4.78
C LYS A 265 9.13 24.98 3.80
N LYS A 266 9.18 26.25 3.38
CA LYS A 266 8.25 26.82 2.41
C LYS A 266 8.39 26.15 1.03
N ALA A 267 9.61 25.87 0.57
CA ALA A 267 9.87 25.18 -0.69
C ALA A 267 9.36 23.75 -0.63
N LEU A 268 9.68 22.99 0.42
CA LEU A 268 9.26 21.60 0.61
C LEU A 268 7.75 21.47 0.81
N SER A 269 7.09 22.41 1.51
CA SER A 269 5.62 22.41 1.63
C SER A 269 4.89 22.60 0.30
N ARG A 270 5.50 23.34 -0.66
CA ARG A 270 4.99 23.41 -2.03
C ARG A 270 5.24 22.08 -2.77
N ALA A 271 6.43 21.52 -2.62
CA ALA A 271 6.78 20.24 -3.22
C ALA A 271 5.81 19.12 -2.82
N VAL A 272 5.38 19.08 -1.55
CA VAL A 272 4.36 18.13 -1.08
C VAL A 272 3.06 18.26 -1.89
N LYS A 273 2.58 19.48 -2.09
CA LYS A 273 1.32 19.72 -2.83
C LYS A 273 1.44 19.28 -4.30
N ASP A 274 2.55 19.64 -4.94
CA ASP A 274 2.77 19.34 -6.35
C ASP A 274 3.00 17.84 -6.57
N ALA A 275 3.79 17.19 -5.71
CA ALA A 275 3.98 15.74 -5.75
C ALA A 275 2.66 14.97 -5.51
N HIS A 276 1.85 15.40 -4.54
CA HIS A 276 0.54 14.79 -4.31
C HIS A 276 -0.39 14.95 -5.51
N ALA A 277 -0.45 16.15 -6.10
CA ALA A 277 -1.24 16.40 -7.30
C ALA A 277 -0.78 15.53 -8.49
N TYR A 278 0.54 15.34 -8.64
CA TYR A 278 1.09 14.48 -9.68
C TYR A 278 0.82 13.00 -9.42
N LEU A 279 0.92 12.51 -8.19
CA LEU A 279 0.54 11.16 -7.80
C LEU A 279 -0.95 10.88 -8.09
N GLU A 280 -1.84 11.85 -7.80
CA GLU A 280 -3.27 11.76 -8.15
C GLU A 280 -3.49 11.71 -9.67
N TYR A 281 -2.78 12.53 -10.42
CA TYR A 281 -2.82 12.51 -11.89
C TYR A 281 -2.39 11.13 -12.45
N MET A 282 -1.29 10.59 -11.96
CA MET A 282 -0.80 9.28 -12.37
C MET A 282 -1.75 8.14 -11.97
N PHE A 283 -2.37 8.23 -10.79
CA PHE A 283 -3.39 7.28 -10.37
C PHE A 283 -4.60 7.26 -11.31
N GLU A 284 -5.04 8.42 -11.80
CA GLU A 284 -6.19 8.57 -12.69
C GLU A 284 -5.88 8.26 -14.16
N THR A 285 -4.61 8.13 -14.51
CA THR A 285 -4.13 8.00 -15.88
C THR A 285 -3.57 6.59 -16.14
N PRO A 286 -4.19 5.79 -17.02
CA PRO A 286 -3.60 4.51 -17.44
C PRO A 286 -2.22 4.71 -18.10
N GLY A 287 -1.35 3.73 -17.91
CA GLY A 287 0.03 3.75 -18.43
C GLY A 287 1.10 3.86 -17.37
N TYR A 288 0.76 4.37 -16.18
CA TYR A 288 1.64 4.35 -15.00
C TYR A 288 1.48 3.04 -14.21
N SER A 289 0.71 3.06 -13.14
CA SER A 289 0.48 1.88 -12.28
C SER A 289 -0.65 0.96 -12.76
N THR A 290 -1.39 1.37 -13.78
CA THR A 290 -2.53 0.63 -14.33
C THR A 290 -2.53 0.61 -15.84
N GLU A 291 -3.20 -0.40 -16.43
CA GLU A 291 -3.44 -0.52 -17.87
C GLU A 291 -4.87 -0.99 -18.16
N VAL A 292 -5.38 -0.69 -19.35
CA VAL A 292 -6.72 -1.17 -19.77
C VAL A 292 -6.70 -2.69 -19.87
N TYR A 293 -7.52 -3.37 -19.06
CA TYR A 293 -7.51 -4.82 -19.03
C TYR A 293 -8.28 -5.44 -20.21
N TRP A 294 -9.53 -5.02 -20.43
CA TRP A 294 -10.34 -5.49 -21.54
C TRP A 294 -10.50 -4.37 -22.58
N LYS A 295 -10.07 -4.63 -23.80
CA LYS A 295 -10.22 -3.66 -24.91
C LYS A 295 -11.68 -3.20 -25.05
N GLY A 296 -11.88 -1.90 -25.08
CA GLY A 296 -13.18 -1.26 -25.23
C GLY A 296 -13.96 -1.06 -23.93
N THR A 297 -13.39 -1.40 -22.76
CA THR A 297 -13.95 -1.12 -21.45
C THR A 297 -13.17 -0.04 -20.70
N LYS A 298 -13.68 0.38 -19.52
CA LYS A 298 -13.01 1.32 -18.61
C LYS A 298 -12.34 0.61 -17.42
N TRP A 299 -12.34 -0.71 -17.42
CA TRP A 299 -11.69 -1.52 -16.39
C TRP A 299 -10.17 -1.56 -16.59
N LEU A 300 -9.46 -1.27 -15.51
CA LEU A 300 -8.00 -1.23 -15.48
C LEU A 300 -7.47 -2.39 -14.63
N ALA A 301 -6.39 -3.01 -15.05
CA ALA A 301 -5.61 -3.93 -14.22
C ALA A 301 -4.37 -3.22 -13.66
N ILE A 302 -3.82 -3.74 -12.56
CA ILE A 302 -2.53 -3.30 -12.03
C ILE A 302 -1.45 -3.70 -13.04
N ARG A 303 -0.67 -2.74 -13.48
CA ARG A 303 0.50 -2.97 -14.33
C ARG A 303 1.64 -3.52 -13.48
N GLN A 304 2.17 -4.67 -13.89
CA GLN A 304 3.32 -5.31 -13.26
C GLN A 304 4.46 -5.38 -14.29
N PRO A 305 5.40 -4.42 -14.31
CA PRO A 305 6.41 -4.35 -15.37
C PRO A 305 7.47 -5.45 -15.26
N SER A 306 7.86 -5.86 -14.04
CA SER A 306 8.93 -6.85 -13.85
C SER A 306 8.41 -8.26 -13.56
N LYS A 307 9.21 -9.29 -13.88
CA LYS A 307 8.91 -10.69 -13.57
C LYS A 307 9.01 -11.00 -12.07
N ASP A 308 9.79 -10.22 -11.33
CA ASP A 308 10.13 -10.47 -9.93
C ASP A 308 9.30 -9.66 -8.95
N GLY A 309 8.11 -9.25 -9.35
CA GLY A 309 7.17 -8.52 -8.51
C GLY A 309 7.14 -7.03 -8.81
N PHE A 310 6.75 -6.24 -7.81
CA PHE A 310 6.52 -4.80 -7.95
C PHE A 310 7.76 -3.96 -7.60
N VAL A 311 8.93 -4.40 -8.07
CA VAL A 311 10.21 -3.68 -7.89
C VAL A 311 10.27 -2.47 -8.82
N TYR A 312 9.60 -2.56 -9.98
CA TYR A 312 9.64 -1.54 -11.03
C TYR A 312 11.05 -1.30 -11.61
N ASP A 313 11.90 -2.31 -11.50
CA ASP A 313 13.21 -2.35 -12.13
C ASP A 313 13.07 -3.08 -13.47
N GLU A 314 13.18 -2.34 -14.55
CA GLU A 314 12.95 -2.85 -15.91
C GLU A 314 14.21 -2.61 -16.76
N GLY A 315 15.00 -3.67 -16.92
CA GLY A 315 16.28 -3.61 -17.61
C GLY A 315 17.35 -2.83 -16.83
N ASP A 316 17.70 -1.66 -17.28
CA ASP A 316 18.64 -0.73 -16.66
C ASP A 316 17.95 0.52 -16.08
N THR A 317 16.62 0.48 -15.96
CA THR A 317 15.80 1.63 -15.57
C THR A 317 14.89 1.29 -14.40
N LEU A 318 14.94 2.10 -13.34
CA LEU A 318 13.96 2.07 -12.25
C LEU A 318 12.82 3.03 -12.59
N LEU A 319 11.62 2.47 -12.81
CA LEU A 319 10.40 3.23 -13.16
C LEU A 319 9.83 3.90 -11.90
N LEU A 320 10.34 5.07 -11.56
CA LEU A 320 10.01 5.77 -10.30
C LEU A 320 8.55 6.24 -10.26
N ASP A 321 8.06 6.80 -11.35
CA ASP A 321 6.70 7.33 -11.46
C ASP A 321 5.66 6.21 -11.32
N GLU A 322 5.86 5.10 -12.02
CA GLU A 322 4.98 3.94 -11.96
C GLU A 322 4.97 3.32 -10.57
N ARG A 323 6.14 3.21 -9.95
CA ARG A 323 6.29 2.71 -8.58
C ARG A 323 5.61 3.65 -7.57
N GLY A 324 5.89 4.95 -7.65
CA GLY A 324 5.27 5.98 -6.82
C GLY A 324 3.76 5.99 -6.98
N SER A 325 3.27 5.98 -8.22
CA SER A 325 1.86 5.89 -8.55
C SER A 325 1.19 4.66 -7.96
N LEU A 326 1.82 3.48 -8.06
CA LEU A 326 1.24 2.26 -7.51
C LEU A 326 1.08 2.35 -5.99
N PHE A 327 2.16 2.66 -5.28
CA PHE A 327 2.16 2.65 -3.80
C PHE A 327 1.45 3.87 -3.19
N HIS A 328 0.99 4.80 -4.01
CA HIS A 328 0.06 5.84 -3.61
C HIS A 328 -1.36 5.30 -3.32
N TRP A 329 -1.77 4.21 -3.98
CA TRP A 329 -3.13 3.67 -3.84
C TRP A 329 -3.20 2.17 -3.51
N VAL A 330 -2.04 1.50 -3.43
CA VAL A 330 -1.92 0.10 -3.01
C VAL A 330 -0.86 -0.02 -1.93
N THR A 331 -1.13 -0.84 -0.92
CA THR A 331 -0.15 -1.26 0.06
C THR A 331 -0.11 -2.77 0.08
N PHE A 332 1.09 -3.34 0.20
CA PHE A 332 1.29 -4.78 0.26
C PHE A 332 0.73 -5.52 -0.96
N ILE A 333 1.62 -5.86 -1.88
CA ILE A 333 1.31 -6.64 -3.07
C ILE A 333 2.08 -7.97 -3.00
N PRO A 334 1.45 -9.11 -3.33
CA PRO A 334 2.14 -10.39 -3.40
C PRO A 334 3.18 -10.35 -4.53
N ARG A 335 4.20 -11.20 -4.42
CA ARG A 335 5.28 -11.28 -5.42
C ARG A 335 4.76 -11.49 -6.84
N ARG A 336 3.67 -12.24 -7.00
CA ARG A 336 2.99 -12.44 -8.28
C ARG A 336 1.49 -12.29 -8.11
N LEU A 337 0.88 -11.36 -8.83
CA LEU A 337 -0.56 -11.31 -9.00
C LEU A 337 -1.02 -12.40 -9.99
N GLY A 338 -2.23 -12.88 -9.80
CA GLY A 338 -2.97 -13.56 -10.83
C GLY A 338 -3.54 -14.90 -10.43
N ARG A 339 -2.80 -15.86 -9.90
CA ARG A 339 -3.38 -17.21 -9.67
C ARG A 339 -4.18 -17.34 -8.38
N ALA A 340 -3.79 -16.64 -7.32
CA ALA A 340 -4.54 -16.64 -6.06
C ALA A 340 -5.68 -15.63 -6.06
N SER A 341 -5.43 -14.44 -6.62
CA SER A 341 -6.42 -13.38 -6.76
C SER A 341 -6.06 -12.45 -7.91
N ALA A 342 -7.09 -11.89 -8.56
CA ALA A 342 -6.94 -10.88 -9.59
C ALA A 342 -7.82 -9.67 -9.26
N TYR A 343 -7.36 -8.48 -9.65
CA TYR A 343 -8.02 -7.22 -9.34
C TYR A 343 -8.19 -6.39 -10.59
N VAL A 344 -9.38 -5.82 -10.77
CA VAL A 344 -9.64 -4.80 -11.80
C VAL A 344 -10.28 -3.58 -11.16
N LEU A 345 -9.82 -2.42 -11.60
CA LEU A 345 -10.16 -1.10 -11.07
C LEU A 345 -11.12 -0.39 -12.03
N ALA A 346 -12.21 0.20 -11.52
CA ALA A 346 -13.03 1.15 -12.26
C ALA A 346 -12.98 2.52 -11.59
N MET A 347 -12.44 3.50 -12.28
CA MET A 347 -12.43 4.91 -11.87
C MET A 347 -13.45 5.73 -12.67
N ARG A 348 -13.89 5.22 -13.80
CA ARG A 348 -14.74 5.92 -14.75
C ARG A 348 -15.96 5.10 -15.10
N ASP A 349 -17.05 5.80 -15.40
CA ASP A 349 -18.26 5.19 -15.95
C ASP A 349 -18.07 4.81 -17.44
N ALA A 350 -19.07 4.15 -18.00
CA ALA A 350 -19.10 3.76 -19.42
C ALA A 350 -18.91 4.93 -20.40
N LYS A 351 -19.24 6.17 -19.98
CA LYS A 351 -19.05 7.40 -20.75
C LYS A 351 -17.67 8.03 -20.55
N GLY A 352 -16.79 7.39 -19.75
CA GLY A 352 -15.43 7.85 -19.45
C GLY A 352 -15.36 8.96 -18.40
N LYS A 353 -16.44 9.31 -17.71
CA LYS A 353 -16.46 10.29 -16.62
C LYS A 353 -16.04 9.63 -15.31
N LEU A 354 -15.25 10.32 -14.48
CA LEU A 354 -14.88 9.86 -13.13
C LEU A 354 -16.14 9.56 -12.30
N LEU A 355 -16.07 8.51 -11.49
CA LEU A 355 -17.13 8.15 -10.55
C LEU A 355 -17.19 9.19 -9.43
N SER A 356 -18.35 9.82 -9.29
CA SER A 356 -18.54 10.92 -8.35
C SER A 356 -19.65 10.60 -7.34
N GLY A 357 -19.44 11.00 -6.10
CA GLY A 357 -20.44 10.86 -5.04
C GLY A 357 -21.77 11.59 -5.28
N LYS A 358 -21.83 12.47 -6.28
CA LYS A 358 -23.04 13.18 -6.70
C LYS A 358 -23.97 12.35 -7.60
N GLY A 359 -23.49 11.19 -8.10
CA GLY A 359 -24.23 10.33 -9.02
C GLY A 359 -24.70 9.03 -8.37
N THR A 360 -25.68 8.41 -9.00
CA THR A 360 -26.08 7.02 -8.77
C THR A 360 -25.52 6.18 -9.90
N TYR A 361 -24.81 5.13 -9.56
CA TYR A 361 -24.18 4.23 -10.52
C TYR A 361 -24.64 2.80 -10.33
N LYS A 362 -24.54 2.02 -11.40
CA LYS A 362 -24.91 0.61 -11.42
C LYS A 362 -23.81 -0.21 -12.12
N LEU A 363 -23.40 -1.30 -11.48
CA LEU A 363 -22.60 -2.35 -12.08
C LEU A 363 -23.46 -3.60 -12.25
N ARG A 364 -23.59 -4.11 -13.48
CA ARG A 364 -24.22 -5.42 -13.72
C ARG A 364 -23.17 -6.51 -13.68
N VAL A 365 -23.21 -7.32 -12.63
CA VAL A 365 -22.32 -8.46 -12.49
C VAL A 365 -22.92 -9.64 -13.24
N PRO A 366 -22.18 -10.28 -14.19
CA PRO A 366 -22.65 -11.44 -14.94
C PRO A 366 -23.00 -12.62 -14.04
N ALA A 367 -23.94 -13.46 -14.47
CA ALA A 367 -24.37 -14.66 -13.74
C ALA A 367 -23.21 -15.63 -13.46
N LYS A 368 -22.25 -15.72 -14.39
CA LYS A 368 -21.05 -16.55 -14.27
C LYS A 368 -19.82 -15.65 -14.28
N VAL A 369 -19.25 -15.43 -13.10
CA VAL A 369 -17.94 -14.78 -12.93
C VAL A 369 -16.89 -15.88 -12.82
N PRO A 370 -15.78 -15.83 -13.58
CA PRO A 370 -14.74 -16.87 -13.55
C PRO A 370 -13.84 -16.72 -12.30
N ALA A 371 -14.41 -17.02 -11.14
CA ALA A 371 -13.75 -16.98 -9.85
C ALA A 371 -14.14 -18.26 -9.07
N ARG A 372 -13.20 -19.18 -8.94
CA ARG A 372 -13.42 -20.48 -8.29
C ARG A 372 -13.93 -20.36 -6.85
N ASN A 373 -13.39 -19.42 -6.11
CA ASN A 373 -13.75 -19.26 -4.71
C ASN A 373 -14.90 -18.26 -4.56
N PHE A 374 -14.63 -16.99 -4.87
CA PHE A 374 -15.63 -15.92 -4.81
C PHE A 374 -15.15 -14.69 -5.55
N TRP A 375 -16.07 -13.77 -5.82
CA TRP A 375 -15.77 -12.41 -6.27
C TRP A 375 -16.27 -11.41 -5.23
N SER A 376 -15.69 -10.20 -5.23
CA SER A 376 -16.18 -9.07 -4.44
C SER A 376 -16.02 -7.76 -5.20
N VAL A 377 -16.89 -6.78 -4.91
CA VAL A 377 -16.72 -5.40 -5.33
C VAL A 377 -16.78 -4.50 -4.11
N ILE A 378 -15.82 -3.58 -4.00
CA ILE A 378 -15.69 -2.65 -2.89
C ILE A 378 -15.53 -1.25 -3.45
N ALA A 379 -16.23 -0.28 -2.83
CA ALA A 379 -16.09 1.14 -3.13
C ALA A 379 -15.08 1.77 -2.15
N TYR A 380 -14.13 2.51 -2.70
CA TYR A 380 -13.10 3.22 -1.94
C TYR A 380 -13.21 4.71 -2.17
N SER A 381 -12.95 5.49 -1.13
CA SER A 381 -12.81 6.94 -1.25
C SER A 381 -11.66 7.28 -2.21
N LYS A 382 -11.94 8.11 -3.21
CA LYS A 382 -10.89 8.60 -4.11
C LYS A 382 -9.85 9.43 -3.34
N LYS A 383 -10.27 10.17 -2.31
CA LYS A 383 -9.41 11.03 -1.52
C LYS A 383 -8.41 10.24 -0.67
N THR A 384 -8.87 9.21 0.04
CA THR A 384 -8.05 8.48 1.01
C THR A 384 -7.56 7.13 0.52
N LYS A 385 -8.13 6.60 -0.58
CA LYS A 385 -7.91 5.22 -1.07
C LYS A 385 -8.34 4.15 -0.05
N ALA A 386 -8.98 4.55 1.04
CA ALA A 386 -9.49 3.69 2.10
C ALA A 386 -10.99 3.44 1.94
N PHE A 387 -11.56 2.63 2.82
CA PHE A 387 -13.01 2.43 2.88
C PHE A 387 -13.75 3.75 3.16
N ILE A 388 -14.93 3.92 2.56
CA ILE A 388 -15.80 5.05 2.80
C ILE A 388 -16.56 4.85 4.12
N TYR A 389 -16.51 5.86 5.00
CA TYR A 389 -17.32 5.88 6.23
C TYR A 389 -18.80 5.92 5.89
N ASN A 390 -19.59 5.01 6.48
CA ASN A 390 -21.03 5.00 6.35
C ASN A 390 -21.70 4.33 7.54
N ASP A 391 -22.95 4.75 7.85
CA ASP A 391 -23.67 4.33 9.05
C ASP A 391 -23.99 2.83 9.09
N ILE A 392 -24.20 2.21 7.94
CA ILE A 392 -24.49 0.78 7.85
C ILE A 392 -23.24 -0.10 7.80
N LYS A 393 -22.05 0.50 7.87
CA LYS A 393 -20.74 -0.17 7.86
C LYS A 393 -20.53 -1.11 6.65
N ARG A 394 -21.25 -0.90 5.55
CA ARG A 394 -21.16 -1.67 4.33
C ARG A 394 -20.15 -1.02 3.38
N VAL A 395 -19.04 -1.69 3.12
CA VAL A 395 -17.97 -1.18 2.24
C VAL A 395 -17.98 -1.85 0.87
N GLY A 396 -18.60 -3.02 0.76
CA GLY A 396 -18.65 -3.80 -0.47
C GLY A 396 -19.69 -4.92 -0.41
N LEU A 397 -19.80 -5.65 -1.51
CA LEU A 397 -20.62 -6.85 -1.68
C LEU A 397 -19.81 -7.93 -2.40
N SER A 398 -20.18 -9.19 -2.18
CA SER A 398 -19.47 -10.35 -2.71
C SER A 398 -20.45 -11.46 -3.12
N SER A 399 -19.94 -12.50 -3.79
CA SER A 399 -20.72 -13.70 -4.06
C SER A 399 -21.11 -14.49 -2.80
N TYR A 400 -20.50 -14.24 -1.66
CA TYR A 400 -20.93 -14.79 -0.36
C TYR A 400 -22.28 -14.20 0.10
N ASP A 401 -22.61 -12.98 -0.34
CA ASP A 401 -23.86 -12.31 0.00
C ASP A 401 -25.04 -12.76 -0.90
N LYS A 402 -24.82 -13.71 -1.84
CA LYS A 402 -25.79 -14.06 -2.90
C LYS A 402 -27.18 -14.44 -2.38
N SER A 403 -27.27 -15.05 -1.20
CA SER A 403 -28.58 -15.42 -0.60
C SER A 403 -29.41 -14.22 -0.18
N SER A 404 -28.81 -13.06 0.07
CA SER A 404 -29.47 -11.80 0.44
C SER A 404 -29.59 -10.81 -0.72
N LEU A 405 -28.85 -11.03 -1.82
CA LEU A 405 -28.87 -10.14 -2.99
C LEU A 405 -30.08 -10.40 -3.88
N LYS A 406 -30.63 -9.35 -4.47
CA LYS A 406 -31.59 -9.48 -5.58
C LYS A 406 -30.86 -9.91 -6.84
N VAL A 407 -31.24 -11.06 -7.35
CA VAL A 407 -30.74 -11.66 -8.59
C VAL A 407 -31.76 -11.44 -9.68
N ASN A 408 -31.36 -10.98 -10.85
CA ASN A 408 -32.22 -10.80 -12.01
C ASN A 408 -32.64 -12.15 -12.61
N ASN A 409 -33.71 -12.17 -13.43
CA ASN A 409 -34.23 -13.39 -14.06
C ASN A 409 -33.18 -14.12 -14.93
N ASP A 410 -32.19 -13.39 -15.48
CA ASP A 410 -31.08 -13.93 -16.27
C ASP A 410 -29.87 -14.36 -15.41
N GLY A 411 -30.01 -14.32 -14.09
CA GLY A 411 -28.97 -14.69 -13.13
C GLY A 411 -27.93 -13.61 -12.89
N THR A 412 -28.01 -12.44 -13.56
CA THR A 412 -27.12 -11.31 -13.29
C THR A 412 -27.48 -10.63 -11.98
N ILE A 413 -26.55 -9.83 -11.42
CA ILE A 413 -26.75 -9.06 -10.19
C ILE A 413 -26.43 -7.60 -10.48
N ASP A 414 -27.42 -6.71 -10.31
CA ASP A 414 -27.22 -5.28 -10.40
C ASP A 414 -26.79 -4.74 -9.03
N ILE A 415 -25.57 -4.19 -8.93
CA ILE A 415 -25.04 -3.55 -7.71
C ILE A 415 -25.04 -2.03 -7.90
N TYR A 416 -25.56 -1.31 -6.90
CA TYR A 416 -25.72 0.14 -6.95
C TYR A 416 -24.70 0.83 -6.03
N PHE A 417 -24.19 1.97 -6.49
CA PHE A 417 -23.28 2.85 -5.75
C PHE A 417 -23.91 4.23 -5.71
N ALA A 418 -24.25 4.72 -4.54
CA ALA A 418 -24.95 6.00 -4.36
C ALA A 418 -24.80 6.52 -2.93
N LYS A 419 -25.01 7.84 -2.74
CA LYS A 419 -25.08 8.45 -1.41
C LYS A 419 -26.24 7.88 -0.59
N THR A 420 -27.40 7.75 -1.22
CA THR A 420 -28.63 7.23 -0.59
C THR A 420 -29.09 5.96 -1.31
N VAL A 421 -29.74 5.08 -0.59
CA VAL A 421 -30.24 3.82 -1.15
C VAL A 421 -31.26 4.07 -2.27
N PRO A 422 -31.06 3.52 -3.48
CA PRO A 422 -32.11 3.54 -4.50
C PRO A 422 -33.30 2.68 -4.07
N LYS A 423 -34.51 3.17 -4.33
CA LYS A 423 -35.77 2.52 -3.92
C LYS A 423 -35.78 1.03 -4.28
N GLY A 424 -35.98 0.20 -3.27
CA GLY A 424 -36.05 -1.25 -3.43
C GLY A 424 -34.75 -1.95 -3.77
N GLN A 425 -33.58 -1.31 -3.56
CA GLN A 425 -32.26 -1.89 -3.84
C GLN A 425 -31.37 -1.99 -2.57
N GLU A 426 -31.98 -2.08 -1.40
CA GLU A 426 -31.32 -2.06 -0.11
C GLU A 426 -30.26 -3.17 0.03
N SER A 427 -30.52 -4.37 -0.49
CA SER A 427 -29.59 -5.48 -0.45
C SER A 427 -28.40 -5.33 -1.42
N ASN A 428 -28.63 -4.66 -2.56
CA ASN A 428 -27.67 -4.55 -3.66
C ASN A 428 -26.95 -3.18 -3.69
N TRP A 429 -27.04 -2.38 -2.63
CA TRP A 429 -26.51 -1.03 -2.55
C TRP A 429 -25.24 -0.97 -1.70
N ILE A 430 -24.23 -0.28 -2.22
CA ILE A 430 -23.00 0.09 -1.51
C ILE A 430 -23.02 1.63 -1.33
N PRO A 431 -23.01 2.13 -0.07
CA PRO A 431 -23.01 3.57 0.20
C PRO A 431 -21.72 4.24 -0.25
N THR A 432 -21.84 5.39 -0.93
CA THR A 432 -20.68 6.25 -1.26
C THR A 432 -20.55 7.44 -0.30
N ALA A 433 -21.51 7.64 0.61
CA ALA A 433 -21.58 8.78 1.53
C ALA A 433 -21.48 10.17 0.85
N GLY A 434 -21.60 10.22 -0.47
CA GLY A 434 -21.42 11.43 -1.27
C GLY A 434 -19.96 11.74 -1.62
N GLU A 435 -19.01 10.84 -1.34
CA GLU A 435 -17.62 10.98 -1.72
C GLU A 435 -17.39 10.54 -3.16
N ASP A 436 -16.45 11.18 -3.85
CA ASP A 436 -15.91 10.67 -5.10
C ASP A 436 -15.15 9.37 -4.81
N PHE A 437 -15.34 8.38 -5.66
CA PHE A 437 -14.93 7.02 -5.36
C PHE A 437 -14.37 6.28 -6.58
N PHE A 438 -13.78 5.13 -6.31
CA PHE A 438 -13.42 4.15 -7.32
C PHE A 438 -13.77 2.75 -6.82
N LEU A 439 -13.81 1.79 -7.72
CA LEU A 439 -14.18 0.42 -7.42
C LEU A 439 -12.99 -0.52 -7.65
N LEU A 440 -12.80 -1.49 -6.76
CA LEU A 440 -12.02 -2.68 -7.04
C LEU A 440 -12.96 -3.89 -7.11
N PHE A 441 -12.98 -4.52 -8.27
CA PHE A 441 -13.60 -5.83 -8.44
C PHE A 441 -12.50 -6.90 -8.32
N ARG A 442 -12.69 -7.83 -7.40
CA ARG A 442 -11.71 -8.87 -7.07
C ARG A 442 -12.25 -10.24 -7.42
N LEU A 443 -11.39 -11.04 -8.06
CA LEU A 443 -11.65 -12.46 -8.33
C LEU A 443 -10.68 -13.27 -7.45
N TYR A 444 -11.21 -14.14 -6.62
CA TYR A 444 -10.42 -15.05 -5.80
C TYR A 444 -10.44 -16.45 -6.42
N GLY A 445 -9.24 -16.96 -6.75
CA GLY A 445 -9.09 -18.13 -7.59
C GLY A 445 -9.58 -17.87 -9.01
N PRO A 446 -9.07 -16.83 -9.72
CA PRO A 446 -9.50 -16.52 -11.08
C PRO A 446 -9.26 -17.71 -12.02
N GLU A 447 -10.18 -17.92 -12.95
CA GLU A 447 -10.18 -19.02 -13.91
C GLU A 447 -9.81 -18.52 -15.32
N GLU A 448 -9.57 -19.45 -16.23
CA GLU A 448 -9.05 -19.18 -17.58
C GLU A 448 -9.81 -18.08 -18.34
N PRO A 449 -11.18 -18.00 -18.30
CA PRO A 449 -11.90 -16.93 -19.00
C PRO A 449 -11.55 -15.50 -18.58
N TYR A 450 -10.98 -15.33 -17.37
CA TYR A 450 -10.42 -14.03 -16.97
C TYR A 450 -9.10 -13.75 -17.71
N PHE A 451 -8.20 -14.74 -17.80
CA PHE A 451 -6.85 -14.55 -18.35
C PHE A 451 -6.85 -14.46 -19.88
N ASP A 452 -7.64 -15.31 -20.57
CA ASP A 452 -7.79 -15.28 -22.01
C ASP A 452 -8.69 -14.14 -22.51
N LYS A 453 -9.29 -13.39 -21.54
CA LYS A 453 -10.16 -12.22 -21.79
C LYS A 453 -11.46 -12.56 -22.53
N SER A 454 -11.88 -13.83 -22.55
CA SER A 454 -13.20 -14.24 -23.06
C SER A 454 -14.33 -13.77 -22.14
N PHE A 455 -14.08 -13.68 -20.83
CA PHE A 455 -14.95 -12.97 -19.89
C PHE A 455 -14.68 -11.48 -19.93
N LYS A 456 -15.73 -10.67 -19.92
CA LYS A 456 -15.65 -9.20 -19.74
C LYS A 456 -16.66 -8.76 -18.72
N LEU A 457 -16.19 -7.97 -17.74
CA LEU A 457 -17.07 -7.27 -16.82
C LEU A 457 -17.63 -6.02 -17.52
N PRO A 458 -18.96 -5.81 -17.55
CA PRO A 458 -19.56 -4.59 -18.11
C PRO A 458 -19.06 -3.34 -17.39
N ASP A 459 -18.98 -2.23 -18.10
CA ASP A 459 -18.63 -0.94 -17.50
C ASP A 459 -19.71 -0.47 -16.50
N VAL A 460 -19.27 0.32 -15.55
CA VAL A 460 -20.15 0.99 -14.58
C VAL A 460 -21.00 2.02 -15.28
N MET A 461 -22.31 1.95 -15.12
CA MET A 461 -23.27 2.86 -15.75
C MET A 461 -23.76 3.91 -14.77
N ARG A 462 -23.73 5.19 -15.12
CA ARG A 462 -24.46 6.22 -14.40
C ARG A 462 -25.94 6.11 -14.71
N VAL A 463 -26.78 6.00 -13.70
CA VAL A 463 -28.24 5.84 -13.86
C VAL A 463 -29.04 7.09 -13.46
N HIS A 464 -28.46 7.95 -12.62
CA HIS A 464 -29.01 9.29 -12.26
C HIS A 464 -27.88 10.25 -11.92
#